data_b373d9091186b7b048dcc60eea36d0cf
#
_entry.id   b373d9091186b7b048dcc60eea36d0cf
#
_cell.length_a   1.000
_cell.length_b   1.000
_cell.length_c   1.000
_cell.angle_alpha   90.00
_cell.angle_beta   90.00
_cell.angle_gamma   90.00
#
_symmetry.space_group_name_H-M   'P 1'
#
loop_
_entity.id
_entity.type
_entity.pdbx_description
1 polymer ?
#
loop_
_entity_poly.entity_id
_entity_poly.type
_entity_poly.pdbx_seq_one_letter_code
_entity_poly.pdbx_strand_id
1 'polypeptide(L)'
;RIVVVDPGRGGKVVCACGVIAVAAGVAPGMALNSALALLPDARVLARDSRRERTLLETVAVMALDFTPRVNLEPPDGVLLEVRGSLRLFGGVRQLCARVGERLRARGLASRIALTPKRLASLWFARSDMEVVLRRPEALAGRLAALPLACTRWPERSLRSLATMDDWPSLVTRPA
;
A
#
# COMPACT_ATOMS: atom_id res chain seq x y z
N ARG A 1 12.43 -9.99 14.76
CA ARG A 1 12.29 -11.33 14.16
C ARG A 1 10.82 -11.77 14.19
N ILE A 2 9.96 -11.07 13.44
CA ILE A 2 8.51 -11.33 13.40
C ILE A 2 8.15 -11.81 12.00
N VAL A 3 7.34 -12.86 11.96
CA VAL A 3 6.72 -13.40 10.74
C VAL A 3 5.22 -13.50 11.00
N VAL A 4 4.41 -12.87 10.13
CA VAL A 4 2.95 -12.96 10.19
C VAL A 4 2.47 -13.94 9.14
N VAL A 5 1.62 -14.89 9.55
CA VAL A 5 1.13 -15.95 8.68
C VAL A 5 -0.39 -15.89 8.53
N ASP A 6 -0.85 -16.16 7.32
CA ASP A 6 -2.26 -16.36 7.03
C ASP A 6 -2.57 -17.88 7.04
N PRO A 7 -3.63 -18.34 7.71
CA PRO A 7 -4.07 -19.72 7.63
C PRO A 7 -4.72 -19.99 6.26
N GLY A 8 -3.91 -20.32 5.26
CA GLY A 8 -4.37 -20.69 3.93
C GLY A 8 -4.90 -22.13 3.84
N ARG A 9 -5.66 -22.45 2.79
CA ARG A 9 -6.20 -23.81 2.52
C ARG A 9 -5.12 -24.89 2.33
N GLY A 10 -3.86 -24.51 2.05
CA GLY A 10 -2.72 -25.41 1.83
C GLY A 10 -1.63 -25.35 2.89
N GLY A 11 -1.88 -24.72 4.02
CA GLY A 11 -0.89 -24.51 5.08
C GLY A 11 -0.69 -23.02 5.42
N LYS A 12 0.16 -22.76 6.43
CA LYS A 12 0.46 -21.38 6.85
C LYS A 12 1.45 -20.74 5.87
N VAL A 13 1.03 -19.62 5.27
CA VAL A 13 1.83 -18.84 4.33
C VAL A 13 2.19 -17.50 4.97
N VAL A 14 3.43 -17.06 4.81
CA VAL A 14 3.89 -15.76 5.25
C VAL A 14 3.13 -14.66 4.49
N CYS A 15 2.42 -13.79 5.19
CA CYS A 15 1.75 -12.64 4.58
C CYS A 15 2.47 -11.31 4.86
N ALA A 16 3.23 -11.24 5.95
CA ALA A 16 4.09 -10.10 6.26
C ALA A 16 5.27 -10.54 7.13
N CYS A 17 6.37 -9.81 7.06
CA CYS A 17 7.55 -10.07 7.86
C CYS A 17 8.27 -8.77 8.25
N GLY A 18 8.92 -8.80 9.41
CA GLY A 18 9.71 -7.67 9.90
C GLY A 18 11.06 -7.56 9.19
N VAL A 19 11.72 -6.41 9.33
CA VAL A 19 12.98 -6.06 8.62
C VAL A 19 14.06 -7.14 8.80
N ILE A 20 14.21 -7.69 10.01
CA ILE A 20 15.20 -8.74 10.29
C ILE A 20 14.88 -10.04 9.53
N ALA A 21 13.59 -10.38 9.40
CA ALA A 21 13.20 -11.55 8.65
C ALA A 21 13.41 -11.38 7.14
N VAL A 22 13.14 -10.17 6.62
CA VAL A 22 13.48 -9.82 5.23
C VAL A 22 14.99 -9.96 4.98
N ALA A 23 15.82 -9.45 5.88
CA ALA A 23 17.28 -9.55 5.78
C ALA A 23 17.76 -11.02 5.83
N ALA A 24 17.03 -11.91 6.50
CA ALA A 24 17.30 -13.35 6.52
C ALA A 24 16.74 -14.09 5.27
N GLY A 25 16.15 -13.37 4.30
CA GLY A 25 15.60 -13.94 3.07
C GLY A 25 14.14 -14.39 3.16
N VAL A 26 13.44 -14.11 4.27
CA VAL A 26 12.01 -14.43 4.38
C VAL A 26 11.19 -13.43 3.58
N ALA A 27 10.29 -13.93 2.74
CA ALA A 27 9.44 -13.11 1.89
C ALA A 27 7.95 -13.48 2.02
N PRO A 28 7.03 -12.52 1.80
CA PRO A 28 5.61 -12.82 1.65
C PRO A 28 5.36 -13.83 0.52
N GLY A 29 4.42 -14.75 0.74
CA GLY A 29 4.14 -15.88 -0.15
C GLY A 29 4.92 -17.16 0.18
N MET A 30 5.96 -17.10 1.02
CA MET A 30 6.75 -18.26 1.43
C MET A 30 5.95 -19.14 2.39
N ALA A 31 6.12 -20.47 2.28
CA ALA A 31 5.58 -21.41 3.27
C ALA A 31 6.25 -21.17 4.64
N LEU A 32 5.48 -21.31 5.73
CA LEU A 32 6.02 -21.07 7.08
C LEU A 32 7.24 -21.96 7.39
N ASN A 33 7.22 -23.23 6.99
CA ASN A 33 8.34 -24.13 7.26
C ASN A 33 9.64 -23.65 6.56
N SER A 34 9.53 -23.14 5.34
CA SER A 34 10.67 -22.55 4.62
C SER A 34 11.18 -21.29 5.31
N ALA A 35 10.26 -20.45 5.80
CA ALA A 35 10.63 -19.25 6.55
C ALA A 35 11.32 -19.57 7.88
N LEU A 36 10.87 -20.61 8.59
CA LEU A 36 11.51 -21.08 9.83
C LEU A 36 12.86 -21.76 9.58
N ALA A 37 13.06 -22.38 8.42
CA ALA A 37 14.39 -22.89 8.04
C ALA A 37 15.41 -21.76 7.88
N LEU A 38 14.99 -20.59 7.38
CA LEU A 38 15.84 -19.41 7.25
C LEU A 38 16.00 -18.63 8.57
N LEU A 39 14.98 -18.65 9.42
CA LEU A 39 14.94 -17.90 10.68
C LEU A 39 14.26 -18.74 11.78
N PRO A 40 14.98 -19.72 12.39
CA PRO A 40 14.40 -20.68 13.34
C PRO A 40 13.79 -20.02 14.59
N ASP A 41 14.33 -18.90 15.02
CA ASP A 41 13.90 -18.14 16.20
C ASP A 41 12.88 -17.02 15.87
N ALA A 42 12.20 -17.10 14.72
CA ALA A 42 11.16 -16.18 14.37
C ALA A 42 9.94 -16.30 15.28
N ARG A 43 9.46 -15.16 15.78
CA ARG A 43 8.16 -15.08 16.45
C ARG A 43 7.06 -15.11 15.39
N VAL A 44 6.32 -16.21 15.34
CA VAL A 44 5.22 -16.39 14.40
C VAL A 44 3.92 -15.84 15.00
N LEU A 45 3.27 -14.95 14.28
CA LEU A 45 1.98 -14.37 14.62
C LEU A 45 0.94 -14.78 13.58
N ALA A 46 -0.25 -15.18 14.03
CA ALA A 46 -1.38 -15.36 13.12
C ALA A 46 -1.91 -14.00 12.67
N ARG A 47 -2.26 -13.91 11.41
CA ARG A 47 -2.92 -12.73 10.85
C ARG A 47 -4.32 -12.56 11.46
N ASP A 48 -4.67 -11.35 11.83
CA ASP A 48 -5.99 -10.98 12.32
C ASP A 48 -6.61 -9.92 11.38
N SER A 49 -7.28 -10.40 10.35
CA SER A 49 -7.93 -9.55 9.35
C SER A 49 -9.07 -8.68 9.92
N ARG A 50 -9.66 -9.08 11.06
CA ARG A 50 -10.66 -8.25 11.75
C ARG A 50 -9.97 -7.02 12.38
N ARG A 51 -8.86 -7.23 13.08
CA ARG A 51 -8.07 -6.12 13.67
C ARG A 51 -7.52 -5.20 12.59
N GLU A 52 -7.03 -5.76 11.47
CA GLU A 52 -6.56 -4.97 10.32
C GLU A 52 -7.68 -4.07 9.78
N ARG A 53 -8.89 -4.61 9.61
CA ARG A 53 -10.06 -3.85 9.15
C ARG A 53 -10.43 -2.74 10.14
N THR A 54 -10.53 -3.04 11.43
CA THR A 54 -10.86 -2.05 12.48
C THR A 54 -9.84 -0.92 12.51
N LEU A 55 -8.54 -1.25 12.34
CA LEU A 55 -7.50 -0.25 12.26
C LEU A 55 -7.68 0.64 11.02
N LEU A 56 -7.96 0.04 9.88
CA LEU A 56 -8.18 0.78 8.63
C LEU A 56 -9.39 1.72 8.73
N GLU A 57 -10.48 1.27 9.35
CA GLU A 57 -11.67 2.08 9.65
C GLU A 57 -11.32 3.24 10.59
N THR A 58 -10.51 3.01 11.61
CA THR A 58 -10.01 4.05 12.52
C THR A 58 -9.20 5.12 11.77
N VAL A 59 -8.34 4.68 10.86
CA VAL A 59 -7.57 5.60 9.99
C VAL A 59 -8.49 6.39 9.06
N ALA A 60 -9.53 5.76 8.51
CA ALA A 60 -10.49 6.45 7.65
C ALA A 60 -11.30 7.52 8.41
N VAL A 61 -11.73 7.21 9.63
CA VAL A 61 -12.40 8.20 10.50
C VAL A 61 -11.48 9.38 10.79
N MET A 62 -10.22 9.13 11.14
CA MET A 62 -9.23 10.19 11.33
C MET A 62 -9.00 11.02 10.04
N ALA A 63 -9.07 10.39 8.87
CA ALA A 63 -8.88 11.06 7.60
C ALA A 63 -10.01 12.06 7.26
N LEU A 64 -11.19 11.92 7.88
CA LEU A 64 -12.30 12.88 7.76
C LEU A 64 -11.95 14.27 8.29
N ASP A 65 -10.95 14.40 9.17
CA ASP A 65 -10.42 15.70 9.61
C ASP A 65 -9.80 16.50 8.44
N PHE A 66 -9.44 15.82 7.35
CA PHE A 66 -8.76 16.42 6.19
C PHE A 66 -9.67 16.57 4.97
N THR A 67 -10.66 15.70 4.81
CA THR A 67 -11.60 15.72 3.69
C THR A 67 -12.85 14.91 4.01
N PRO A 68 -14.03 15.31 3.56
CA PRO A 68 -15.24 14.50 3.71
C PRO A 68 -15.29 13.30 2.74
N ARG A 69 -14.35 13.21 1.79
CA ARG A 69 -14.32 12.15 0.78
C ARG A 69 -13.19 11.17 1.06
N VAL A 70 -13.53 10.15 1.81
CA VAL A 70 -12.60 9.07 2.21
C VAL A 70 -13.15 7.74 1.74
N ASN A 71 -12.31 6.94 1.10
CA ASN A 71 -12.62 5.57 0.69
C ASN A 71 -11.65 4.59 1.34
N LEU A 72 -12.19 3.49 1.87
CA LEU A 72 -11.40 2.35 2.29
C LEU A 72 -10.98 1.52 1.08
N GLU A 73 -9.72 1.14 1.04
CA GLU A 73 -9.13 0.26 0.03
C GLU A 73 -8.43 -0.92 0.74
N PRO A 74 -9.21 -1.89 1.24
CA PRO A 74 -8.66 -3.03 1.96
C PRO A 74 -7.61 -3.79 1.13
N PRO A 75 -6.66 -4.44 1.79
CA PRO A 75 -6.54 -4.57 3.26
C PRO A 75 -5.73 -3.45 3.92
N ASP A 76 -5.10 -2.55 3.19
CA ASP A 76 -4.04 -1.68 3.71
C ASP A 76 -4.08 -0.22 3.21
N GLY A 77 -5.11 0.18 2.51
CA GLY A 77 -5.20 1.50 1.90
C GLY A 77 -6.38 2.33 2.36
N VAL A 78 -6.16 3.65 2.45
CA VAL A 78 -7.21 4.66 2.58
C VAL A 78 -6.96 5.74 1.53
N LEU A 79 -7.96 6.03 0.72
CA LEU A 79 -7.91 7.07 -0.30
C LEU A 79 -8.66 8.31 0.15
N LEU A 80 -8.02 9.46 0.00
CA LEU A 80 -8.54 10.78 0.31
C LEU A 80 -8.66 11.62 -0.97
N GLU A 81 -9.83 12.15 -1.27
CA GLU A 81 -9.96 13.19 -2.28
C GLU A 81 -9.72 14.55 -1.61
N VAL A 82 -8.62 15.21 -1.96
CA VAL A 82 -8.14 16.38 -1.21
C VAL A 82 -8.13 17.69 -2.00
N ARG A 83 -8.61 17.70 -3.26
CA ARG A 83 -8.59 18.88 -4.11
C ARG A 83 -9.24 20.09 -3.45
N GLY A 84 -10.43 19.89 -2.85
CA GLY A 84 -11.17 20.95 -2.15
C GLY A 84 -10.52 21.41 -0.85
N SER A 85 -9.73 20.57 -0.22
CA SER A 85 -9.11 20.84 1.09
C SER A 85 -7.73 21.49 1.00
N LEU A 86 -7.08 21.48 -0.16
CA LEU A 86 -5.68 21.92 -0.31
C LEU A 86 -5.45 23.36 0.18
N ARG A 87 -6.39 24.28 -0.09
CA ARG A 87 -6.25 25.69 0.36
C ARG A 87 -6.30 25.81 1.89
N LEU A 88 -7.19 25.05 2.52
CA LEU A 88 -7.35 25.04 3.98
C LEU A 88 -6.08 24.59 4.70
N PHE A 89 -5.36 23.62 4.10
CA PHE A 89 -4.16 23.05 4.71
C PHE A 89 -2.85 23.68 4.20
N GLY A 90 -2.90 24.78 3.43
CA GLY A 90 -1.69 25.43 2.92
C GLY A 90 -1.00 24.69 1.78
N GLY A 91 -1.71 23.78 1.10
CA GLY A 91 -1.23 23.05 -0.06
C GLY A 91 -0.89 21.60 0.22
N VAL A 92 -0.49 20.90 -0.85
CA VAL A 92 -0.26 19.44 -0.82
C VAL A 92 0.79 19.02 0.21
N ARG A 93 1.92 19.72 0.26
CA ARG A 93 3.04 19.35 1.12
C ARG A 93 2.66 19.40 2.60
N GLN A 94 2.01 20.49 3.02
CA GLN A 94 1.56 20.64 4.39
C GLN A 94 0.44 19.64 4.75
N LEU A 95 -0.49 19.39 3.84
CA LEU A 95 -1.51 18.38 4.05
C LEU A 95 -0.91 16.99 4.25
N CYS A 96 -0.01 16.55 3.37
CA CYS A 96 0.67 15.26 3.50
C CYS A 96 1.48 15.16 4.81
N ALA A 97 2.18 16.23 5.20
CA ALA A 97 2.93 16.27 6.45
C ALA A 97 2.00 16.08 7.67
N ARG A 98 0.88 16.82 7.73
CA ARG A 98 -0.10 16.70 8.83
C ARG A 98 -0.75 15.32 8.90
N VAL A 99 -1.09 14.72 7.76
CA VAL A 99 -1.61 13.34 7.71
C VAL A 99 -0.57 12.37 8.26
N GLY A 100 0.68 12.47 7.80
CA GLY A 100 1.77 11.62 8.27
C GLY A 100 2.07 11.77 9.76
N GLU A 101 2.04 13.00 10.30
CA GLU A 101 2.20 13.27 11.73
C GLU A 101 1.08 12.64 12.56
N ARG A 102 -0.16 12.77 12.08
CA ARG A 102 -1.32 12.20 12.76
C ARG A 102 -1.25 10.67 12.84
N LEU A 103 -0.76 10.01 11.78
CA LEU A 103 -0.56 8.57 11.74
C LEU A 103 0.60 8.14 12.65
N ARG A 104 1.75 8.85 12.59
CA ARG A 104 2.90 8.58 13.46
C ARG A 104 2.57 8.76 14.95
N ALA A 105 1.78 9.75 15.31
CA ALA A 105 1.33 9.97 16.68
C ALA A 105 0.49 8.79 17.23
N ARG A 106 -0.03 7.93 16.35
CA ARG A 106 -0.72 6.68 16.70
C ARG A 106 0.16 5.43 16.55
N GLY A 107 1.45 5.59 16.34
CA GLY A 107 2.38 4.49 16.12
C GLY A 107 2.23 3.78 14.78
N LEU A 108 1.56 4.42 13.80
CA LEU A 108 1.34 3.84 12.48
C LEU A 108 2.41 4.31 11.50
N ALA A 109 3.17 3.37 10.97
CA ALA A 109 4.00 3.60 9.80
C ALA A 109 3.10 3.66 8.56
N SER A 110 3.28 4.69 7.74
CA SER A 110 2.46 4.89 6.55
C SER A 110 3.29 5.42 5.39
N ARG A 111 2.84 5.12 4.18
CA ARG A 111 3.33 5.74 2.94
C ARG A 111 2.22 6.58 2.35
N ILE A 112 2.56 7.78 1.91
CA ILE A 112 1.61 8.74 1.36
C ILE A 112 2.02 9.05 -0.07
N ALA A 113 1.13 8.82 -1.01
CA ALA A 113 1.30 9.23 -2.39
C ALA A 113 0.11 10.07 -2.85
N LEU A 114 0.37 11.07 -3.68
CA LEU A 114 -0.67 11.93 -4.24
C LEU A 114 -0.51 12.00 -5.75
N THR A 115 -1.56 11.63 -6.46
CA THR A 115 -1.61 11.74 -7.93
C THR A 115 -3.00 12.18 -8.39
N PRO A 116 -3.17 12.63 -9.66
CA PRO A 116 -4.47 12.96 -10.23
C PRO A 116 -5.43 11.77 -10.38
N LYS A 117 -4.91 10.54 -10.33
CA LYS A 117 -5.69 9.30 -10.49
C LYS A 117 -5.63 8.46 -9.20
N ARG A 118 -6.80 8.10 -8.67
CA ARG A 118 -6.92 7.39 -7.37
C ARG A 118 -6.15 6.06 -7.34
N LEU A 119 -6.25 5.24 -8.38
CA LEU A 119 -5.54 3.96 -8.43
C LEU A 119 -4.03 4.14 -8.44
N ALA A 120 -3.53 5.12 -9.19
CA ALA A 120 -2.11 5.41 -9.21
C ALA A 120 -1.60 5.86 -7.83
N SER A 121 -2.35 6.70 -7.10
CA SER A 121 -2.00 7.07 -5.73
C SER A 121 -1.87 5.83 -4.82
N LEU A 122 -2.82 4.90 -4.92
CA LEU A 122 -2.80 3.66 -4.15
C LEU A 122 -1.58 2.80 -4.48
N TRP A 123 -1.27 2.64 -5.77
CA TRP A 123 -0.14 1.83 -6.20
C TRP A 123 1.22 2.43 -5.80
N PHE A 124 1.38 3.75 -5.94
CA PHE A 124 2.58 4.43 -5.46
C PHE A 124 2.72 4.33 -3.93
N ALA A 125 1.65 4.45 -3.17
CA ALA A 125 1.70 4.27 -1.72
C ALA A 125 2.08 2.83 -1.32
N ARG A 126 1.80 1.83 -2.16
CA ARG A 126 2.22 0.43 -1.97
C ARG A 126 3.64 0.13 -2.44
N SER A 127 4.23 1.01 -3.22
CA SER A 127 5.62 0.93 -3.64
C SER A 127 6.54 1.65 -2.66
N ASP A 128 7.86 1.52 -2.85
CA ASP A 128 8.84 2.29 -2.09
C ASP A 128 9.07 3.70 -2.69
N MET A 129 8.26 4.09 -3.67
CA MET A 129 8.38 5.38 -4.35
C MET A 129 7.48 6.42 -3.68
N GLU A 130 8.08 7.43 -3.06
CA GLU A 130 7.34 8.62 -2.66
C GLU A 130 6.98 9.46 -3.89
N VAL A 131 5.69 9.67 -4.11
CA VAL A 131 5.21 10.38 -5.30
C VAL A 131 4.18 11.43 -4.94
N VAL A 132 4.47 12.65 -5.33
CA VAL A 132 3.54 13.78 -5.34
C VAL A 132 3.48 14.34 -6.75
N LEU A 133 2.50 13.89 -7.52
CA LEU A 133 2.25 14.35 -8.89
C LEU A 133 0.94 15.14 -8.94
N ARG A 134 1.01 16.35 -9.47
CA ARG A 134 -0.17 17.21 -9.63
C ARG A 134 -0.70 17.22 -11.07
N ARG A 135 0.14 16.88 -12.04
CA ARG A 135 -0.17 16.91 -13.47
C ARG A 135 -0.31 15.50 -14.04
N PRO A 136 -1.38 15.23 -14.80
CA PRO A 136 -1.60 13.93 -15.41
C PRO A 136 -0.49 13.51 -16.40
N GLU A 137 0.12 14.46 -17.09
CA GLU A 137 1.11 14.20 -18.14
C GLU A 137 2.36 13.48 -17.61
N ALA A 138 2.74 13.77 -16.36
CA ALA A 138 3.90 13.14 -15.73
C ALA A 138 3.60 11.73 -15.19
N LEU A 139 2.34 11.28 -15.24
CA LEU A 139 1.91 10.06 -14.56
C LEU A 139 2.33 8.81 -15.32
N ALA A 140 2.20 8.79 -16.65
CA ALA A 140 2.49 7.60 -17.46
C ALA A 140 3.94 7.12 -17.31
N GLY A 141 4.90 8.04 -17.44
CA GLY A 141 6.32 7.70 -17.28
C GLY A 141 6.69 7.21 -15.87
N ARG A 142 6.01 7.72 -14.82
CA ARG A 142 6.22 7.25 -13.46
C ARG A 142 5.58 5.88 -13.21
N LEU A 143 4.42 5.62 -13.81
CA LEU A 143 3.75 4.32 -13.71
C LEU A 143 4.57 3.21 -14.39
N ALA A 144 5.25 3.51 -15.49
CA ALA A 144 6.10 2.54 -16.20
C ALA A 144 7.22 1.96 -15.32
N ALA A 145 7.71 2.75 -14.36
CA ALA A 145 8.74 2.33 -13.41
C ALA A 145 8.18 1.56 -12.20
N LEU A 146 6.86 1.39 -12.09
CA LEU A 146 6.23 0.78 -10.92
C LEU A 146 6.20 -0.74 -11.06
N PRO A 147 6.65 -1.50 -10.04
CA PRO A 147 6.45 -2.95 -10.05
C PRO A 147 4.97 -3.30 -10.11
N LEU A 148 4.56 -4.15 -11.05
CA LEU A 148 3.17 -4.58 -11.20
C LEU A 148 2.59 -5.23 -9.93
N ALA A 149 3.43 -5.80 -9.07
CA ALA A 149 3.03 -6.35 -7.78
C ALA A 149 2.31 -5.33 -6.87
N CYS A 150 2.58 -4.01 -7.02
CA CYS A 150 1.92 -2.95 -6.27
C CYS A 150 0.42 -2.83 -6.58
N THR A 151 -0.02 -3.32 -7.74
CA THR A 151 -1.43 -3.29 -8.14
C THR A 151 -2.27 -4.29 -7.35
N ARG A 152 -1.66 -5.38 -6.87
CA ARG A 152 -2.33 -6.53 -6.23
C ARG A 152 -3.41 -7.16 -7.11
N TRP A 153 -3.28 -7.04 -8.40
CA TRP A 153 -4.15 -7.75 -9.34
C TRP A 153 -3.91 -9.26 -9.27
N PRO A 154 -4.91 -10.07 -9.60
CA PRO A 154 -4.74 -11.52 -9.68
C PRO A 154 -3.57 -11.90 -10.59
N GLU A 155 -2.85 -12.95 -10.22
CA GLU A 155 -1.63 -13.37 -10.92
C GLU A 155 -1.83 -13.57 -12.44
N ARG A 156 -3.00 -14.10 -12.84
CA ARG A 156 -3.40 -14.23 -14.24
C ARG A 156 -3.39 -12.89 -14.98
N SER A 157 -3.89 -11.82 -14.34
CA SER A 157 -3.91 -10.47 -14.92
C SER A 157 -2.51 -9.87 -14.96
N LEU A 158 -1.70 -10.12 -13.94
CA LEU A 158 -0.30 -9.65 -13.88
C LEU A 158 0.54 -10.30 -15.00
N ARG A 159 0.36 -11.58 -15.27
CA ARG A 159 1.05 -12.27 -16.38
C ARG A 159 0.68 -11.68 -17.75
N SER A 160 -0.61 -11.42 -17.98
CA SER A 160 -1.06 -10.81 -19.24
C SER A 160 -0.51 -9.40 -19.42
N LEU A 161 -0.40 -8.60 -18.35
CA LEU A 161 0.11 -7.25 -18.41
C LEU A 161 1.64 -7.17 -18.50
N ALA A 162 2.35 -8.14 -17.92
CA ALA A 162 3.81 -8.20 -17.99
C ALA A 162 4.33 -8.38 -19.44
N THR A 163 3.47 -8.86 -20.35
CA THR A 163 3.77 -8.98 -21.78
C THR A 163 3.40 -7.74 -22.60
N MET A 164 2.83 -6.71 -21.96
CA MET A 164 2.40 -5.46 -22.59
C MET A 164 3.33 -4.31 -22.21
N ASP A 165 4.09 -3.80 -23.17
CA ASP A 165 5.01 -2.68 -22.95
C ASP A 165 4.30 -1.37 -22.57
N ASP A 166 3.02 -1.22 -22.94
CA ASP A 166 2.24 0.02 -22.76
C ASP A 166 1.10 -0.08 -21.74
N TRP A 167 1.22 -0.97 -20.73
CA TRP A 167 0.21 -1.07 -19.67
C TRP A 167 -0.07 0.25 -18.91
N PRO A 168 0.91 1.20 -18.75
CA PRO A 168 0.65 2.46 -18.07
C PRO A 168 -0.39 3.34 -18.79
N SER A 169 -0.46 3.29 -20.10
CA SER A 169 -1.41 4.08 -20.89
C SER A 169 -2.86 3.65 -20.63
N LEU A 170 -3.10 2.38 -20.31
CA LEU A 170 -4.42 1.85 -20.00
C LEU A 170 -5.03 2.49 -18.74
N VAL A 171 -4.19 2.88 -17.80
CA VAL A 171 -4.61 3.49 -16.51
C VAL A 171 -4.77 4.98 -16.59
N THR A 172 -4.08 5.61 -17.53
CA THR A 172 -4.07 7.08 -17.69
C THR A 172 -5.13 7.58 -18.66
N ARG A 173 -5.76 6.72 -19.46
CA ARG A 173 -6.82 7.11 -20.40
C ARG A 173 -7.96 7.84 -19.66
N PRO A 174 -8.47 8.93 -20.19
CA PRO A 174 -9.69 9.55 -19.69
C PRO A 174 -10.86 8.56 -19.87
N ALA A 175 -11.76 8.54 -18.90
CA ALA A 175 -13.02 7.78 -18.99
C ALA A 175 -13.97 8.44 -19.96
#